data_8f3b941c10e5b8355ecab448e1a032f7
#
_entry.id   8f3b941c10e5b8355ecab448e1a032f7
#
_cell.length_a   1.000
_cell.length_b   1.000
_cell.length_c   1.000
_cell.angle_alpha   90.00
_cell.angle_beta   90.00
_cell.angle_gamma   90.00
#
_symmetry.space_group_name_H-M   'P 1'
#
loop_
_entity.id
_entity.type
_entity.pdbx_description
1 polymer ?
#
loop_
_entity_poly.entity_id
_entity_poly.type
_entity_poly.pdbx_seq_one_letter_code
_entity_poly.pdbx_strand_id
1 'polypeptide(L)'
;MIFKPHPLSTSQLPAPELEEDRKSCRKVGPCGIGKKAIYLNSFYVDRCYYIPFTAVRRVFKRVAMSKGGFSGKGMFASIPYLVVEYDDGQQKQCNFKYENQVDDLLKLLSAEQPQIRLLSEAAEAKLEKQKAEKERELRSRPEITTQSQKEVAKLQRAIDYLDQKPQLSENLSRAAGRRRTYQCTSPSYRWVAMAIT
;
A
#
# COMPACT_ATOMS: atom_id res chain seq x y z
N MET A 1 3.74 38.20 -10.94
CA MET A 1 2.37 37.80 -11.28
C MET A 1 1.80 37.08 -10.04
N ILE A 2 0.95 37.78 -9.28
CA ILE A 2 0.48 37.27 -7.98
C ILE A 2 -0.95 36.75 -8.19
N PHE A 3 -1.06 35.53 -8.70
CA PHE A 3 -2.38 34.88 -8.68
C PHE A 3 -2.75 34.59 -7.25
N LYS A 4 -3.83 35.18 -6.77
CA LYS A 4 -4.43 34.80 -5.49
C LYS A 4 -5.00 33.40 -5.62
N PRO A 5 -4.68 32.48 -4.69
CA PRO A 5 -5.30 31.16 -4.72
C PRO A 5 -6.80 31.25 -4.43
N HIS A 6 -7.59 30.48 -5.15
CA HIS A 6 -9.04 30.42 -4.97
C HIS A 6 -9.42 29.41 -3.87
N PRO A 7 -10.35 29.76 -2.98
CA PRO A 7 -10.86 28.80 -2.00
C PRO A 7 -11.68 27.71 -2.70
N LEU A 8 -11.50 26.46 -2.30
CA LEU A 8 -12.36 25.34 -2.70
C LEU A 8 -13.40 25.02 -1.62
N SER A 9 -13.06 25.31 -0.36
CA SER A 9 -13.94 25.09 0.78
C SER A 9 -14.85 26.30 1.03
N THR A 10 -15.97 26.05 1.72
CA THR A 10 -16.84 27.09 2.27
C THR A 10 -16.13 27.92 3.34
N SER A 11 -15.19 27.30 4.05
CA SER A 11 -14.33 28.00 5.01
C SER A 11 -13.21 28.75 4.29
N GLN A 12 -13.00 30.01 4.61
CA GLN A 12 -12.00 30.86 3.96
C GLN A 12 -11.05 31.47 5.00
N LEU A 13 -9.78 31.57 4.61
CA LEU A 13 -8.78 32.30 5.40
C LEU A 13 -8.80 33.78 5.06
N PRO A 14 -8.58 34.70 6.05
CA PRO A 14 -8.40 36.12 5.79
C PRO A 14 -7.25 36.37 4.80
N ALA A 15 -7.40 37.35 3.91
CA ALA A 15 -6.45 37.62 2.85
C ALA A 15 -4.99 37.81 3.34
N PRO A 16 -4.69 38.56 4.42
CA PRO A 16 -3.34 38.74 4.90
C PRO A 16 -2.70 37.41 5.39
N GLU A 17 -3.49 36.59 6.09
CA GLU A 17 -3.04 35.29 6.60
C GLU A 17 -2.75 34.31 5.46
N LEU A 18 -3.59 34.33 4.43
CA LEU A 18 -3.42 33.51 3.24
C LEU A 18 -2.13 33.84 2.48
N GLU A 19 -1.79 35.13 2.35
CA GLU A 19 -0.56 35.59 1.68
C GLU A 19 0.70 35.17 2.46
N GLU A 20 0.67 35.31 3.77
CA GLU A 20 1.77 34.90 4.64
C GLU A 20 1.96 33.38 4.64
N ASP A 21 0.88 32.63 4.79
CA ASP A 21 0.90 31.17 4.75
C ASP A 21 1.40 30.63 3.41
N ARG A 22 0.96 31.26 2.31
CA ARG A 22 1.41 30.90 0.96
C ARG A 22 2.91 31.17 0.74
N LYS A 23 3.45 32.25 1.28
CA LYS A 23 4.88 32.57 1.17
C LYS A 23 5.73 31.57 1.93
N SER A 24 5.27 31.12 3.08
CA SER A 24 5.96 30.16 3.94
C SER A 24 5.71 28.71 3.57
N CYS A 25 4.79 28.40 2.63
CA CYS A 25 4.39 27.06 2.32
C CYS A 25 5.54 26.20 1.75
N ARG A 26 5.65 24.97 2.20
CA ARG A 26 6.52 23.94 1.64
C ARG A 26 5.97 23.42 0.32
N LYS A 27 6.73 23.57 -0.72
CA LYS A 27 6.37 23.13 -2.07
C LYS A 27 6.76 21.67 -2.26
N VAL A 28 5.80 20.85 -2.69
CA VAL A 28 6.03 19.45 -3.06
C VAL A 28 5.33 19.20 -4.38
N GLY A 29 6.12 19.11 -5.45
CA GLY A 29 5.56 19.02 -6.81
C GLY A 29 4.65 20.23 -7.13
N PRO A 30 3.46 19.97 -7.69
CA PRO A 30 2.50 21.02 -8.06
C PRO A 30 1.69 21.56 -6.87
N CYS A 31 1.78 20.92 -5.70
CA CYS A 31 1.06 21.27 -4.49
C CYS A 31 1.98 21.95 -3.45
N GLY A 32 1.42 22.38 -2.33
CA GLY A 32 2.17 22.93 -1.22
C GLY A 32 1.42 22.76 0.10
N ILE A 33 2.18 22.64 1.18
CA ILE A 33 1.66 22.58 2.55
C ILE A 33 2.06 23.84 3.28
N GLY A 34 1.07 24.63 3.68
CA GLY A 34 1.24 25.77 4.56
C GLY A 34 1.03 25.38 6.03
N LYS A 35 1.09 26.35 6.92
CA LYS A 35 0.75 26.14 8.34
C LYS A 35 -0.76 26.06 8.57
N LYS A 36 -1.55 26.76 7.75
CA LYS A 36 -3.00 26.92 7.91
C LYS A 36 -3.80 26.26 6.78
N ALA A 37 -3.18 26.03 5.60
CA ALA A 37 -3.87 25.53 4.43
C ALA A 37 -2.99 24.59 3.57
N ILE A 38 -3.66 23.70 2.84
CA ILE A 38 -3.06 22.94 1.74
C ILE A 38 -3.34 23.66 0.42
N TYR A 39 -2.31 23.82 -0.40
CA TYR A 39 -2.39 24.45 -1.72
C TYR A 39 -2.36 23.40 -2.81
N LEU A 40 -3.34 23.45 -3.71
CA LEU A 40 -3.59 22.45 -4.72
C LEU A 40 -3.46 23.04 -6.13
N ASN A 41 -3.08 22.23 -7.08
CA ASN A 41 -2.98 22.68 -8.46
C ASN A 41 -4.30 22.63 -9.22
N SER A 42 -4.38 23.44 -10.26
CA SER A 42 -5.24 23.25 -11.41
C SER A 42 -4.47 22.44 -12.48
N PHE A 43 -5.14 22.09 -13.57
CA PHE A 43 -4.51 21.38 -14.69
C PHE A 43 -3.26 22.08 -15.24
N TYR A 44 -3.26 23.42 -15.26
CA TYR A 44 -2.17 24.23 -15.83
C TYR A 44 -1.43 25.10 -14.83
N VAL A 45 -1.97 25.30 -13.61
CA VAL A 45 -1.42 26.27 -12.67
C VAL A 45 -1.19 25.61 -11.32
N ASP A 46 0.06 25.66 -10.86
CA ASP A 46 0.44 25.14 -9.55
C ASP A 46 -0.11 26.05 -8.44
N ARG A 47 -0.62 25.40 -7.38
CA ARG A 47 -1.09 26.07 -6.15
C ARG A 47 -2.06 27.23 -6.41
N CYS A 48 -2.97 27.00 -7.36
CA CYS A 48 -4.00 27.98 -7.66
C CYS A 48 -5.26 27.86 -6.77
N TYR A 49 -5.41 26.75 -6.08
CA TYR A 49 -6.48 26.52 -5.11
C TYR A 49 -5.91 26.33 -3.72
N TYR A 50 -6.72 26.62 -2.71
CA TYR A 50 -6.38 26.29 -1.32
C TYR A 50 -7.59 25.74 -0.57
N ILE A 51 -7.31 24.94 0.45
CA ILE A 51 -8.29 24.42 1.39
C ILE A 51 -7.70 24.60 2.79
N PRO A 52 -8.35 25.31 3.72
CA PRO A 52 -7.91 25.38 5.11
C PRO A 52 -7.90 23.99 5.76
N PHE A 53 -6.95 23.69 6.61
CA PHE A 53 -6.87 22.39 7.29
C PHE A 53 -8.08 22.08 8.16
N THR A 54 -8.79 23.11 8.63
CA THR A 54 -10.05 22.97 9.38
C THR A 54 -11.16 22.30 8.55
N ALA A 55 -11.12 22.45 7.23
CA ALA A 55 -12.08 21.87 6.31
C ALA A 55 -11.64 20.53 5.70
N VAL A 56 -10.34 20.17 5.85
CA VAL A 56 -9.80 18.93 5.32
C VAL A 56 -10.18 17.75 6.22
N ARG A 57 -10.81 16.73 5.65
CA ARG A 57 -11.19 15.49 6.35
C ARG A 57 -10.15 14.38 6.13
N ARG A 58 -9.77 14.18 4.87
CA ARG A 58 -8.86 13.09 4.46
C ARG A 58 -7.96 13.57 3.34
N VAL A 59 -6.73 13.07 3.33
CA VAL A 59 -5.80 13.22 2.21
C VAL A 59 -5.15 11.88 1.94
N PHE A 60 -5.28 11.37 0.74
CA PHE A 60 -4.74 10.06 0.42
C PHE A 60 -4.20 9.96 -1.01
N LYS A 61 -3.33 8.99 -1.21
CA LYS A 61 -2.79 8.64 -2.52
C LYS A 61 -3.75 7.72 -3.27
N ARG A 62 -3.94 8.00 -4.55
CA ARG A 62 -4.62 7.13 -5.50
C ARG A 62 -3.73 6.95 -6.72
N VAL A 63 -3.57 5.72 -7.18
CA VAL A 63 -2.84 5.43 -8.41
C VAL A 63 -3.84 4.91 -9.43
N ALA A 64 -3.95 5.60 -10.56
CA ALA A 64 -4.74 5.14 -11.70
C ALA A 64 -3.82 4.58 -12.77
N MET A 65 -4.23 3.51 -13.43
CA MET A 65 -3.52 2.97 -14.59
C MET A 65 -4.05 3.60 -15.86
N SER A 66 -3.17 4.13 -16.70
CA SER A 66 -3.52 4.64 -18.01
C SER A 66 -3.80 3.48 -18.97
N LYS A 67 -4.97 3.49 -19.62
CA LYS A 67 -5.34 2.50 -20.64
C LYS A 67 -4.86 2.84 -22.05
N GLY A 68 -3.95 3.74 -22.23
CA GLY A 68 -3.38 4.02 -23.55
C GLY A 68 -2.96 5.45 -23.83
N GLY A 69 -1.97 5.59 -24.56
CA GLY A 69 -1.48 6.44 -25.60
C GLY A 69 -1.47 7.97 -25.45
N PHE A 70 -2.32 8.59 -24.70
CA PHE A 70 -2.42 10.06 -24.72
C PHE A 70 -1.49 10.78 -23.73
N SER A 71 -0.95 10.08 -22.74
CA SER A 71 -0.09 10.67 -21.69
C SER A 71 1.41 10.59 -22.00
N GLY A 72 1.80 10.10 -23.16
CA GLY A 72 3.22 9.94 -23.54
C GLY A 72 4.03 8.93 -22.70
N LYS A 73 3.39 8.25 -21.72
CA LYS A 73 4.04 7.32 -20.79
C LYS A 73 3.87 5.83 -21.14
N GLY A 74 3.27 5.52 -22.29
CA GLY A 74 3.02 4.13 -22.72
C GLY A 74 1.73 3.51 -22.19
N MET A 75 1.46 2.28 -22.61
CA MET A 75 0.15 1.62 -22.50
C MET A 75 -0.25 1.20 -21.06
N PHE A 76 0.64 1.24 -20.08
CA PHE A 76 0.38 0.85 -18.68
C PHE A 76 1.07 1.76 -17.66
N ALA A 77 1.16 3.05 -17.95
CA ALA A 77 1.76 3.99 -17.02
C ALA A 77 0.85 4.24 -15.81
N SER A 78 1.41 4.16 -14.61
CA SER A 78 0.75 4.59 -13.40
C SER A 78 0.72 6.11 -13.31
N ILE A 79 -0.44 6.68 -13.02
CA ILE A 79 -0.61 8.11 -12.78
C ILE A 79 -0.94 8.29 -11.31
N PRO A 80 -0.02 8.83 -10.52
CA PRO A 80 -0.26 9.09 -9.11
C PRO A 80 -1.08 10.36 -8.92
N TYR A 81 -2.10 10.27 -8.08
CA TYR A 81 -2.97 11.37 -7.67
C TYR A 81 -2.91 11.57 -6.18
N LEU A 82 -2.87 12.81 -5.77
CA LEU A 82 -3.26 13.21 -4.43
C LEU A 82 -4.75 13.50 -4.44
N VAL A 83 -5.51 12.88 -3.56
CA VAL A 83 -6.93 13.15 -3.38
C VAL A 83 -7.10 13.82 -2.03
N VAL A 84 -7.71 15.00 -2.03
CA VAL A 84 -8.07 15.75 -0.81
C VAL A 84 -9.59 15.76 -0.72
N GLU A 85 -10.10 15.23 0.38
CA GLU A 85 -11.52 15.25 0.74
C GLU A 85 -11.75 16.32 1.78
N TYR A 86 -12.72 17.20 1.52
CA TYR A 86 -13.00 18.38 2.33
C TYR A 86 -14.50 18.64 2.43
N ASP A 87 -14.88 19.49 3.37
CA ASP A 87 -16.26 19.81 3.69
C ASP A 87 -17.14 18.54 3.83
N ASP A 88 -18.27 18.45 3.15
CA ASP A 88 -19.21 17.34 3.23
C ASP A 88 -18.93 16.20 2.23
N GLY A 89 -17.65 15.88 1.98
CA GLY A 89 -17.25 14.78 1.08
C GLY A 89 -16.88 15.22 -0.32
N GLN A 90 -16.73 16.52 -0.55
CA GLN A 90 -16.17 17.02 -1.80
C GLN A 90 -14.71 16.55 -1.95
N GLN A 91 -14.32 16.22 -3.18
CA GLN A 91 -12.98 15.71 -3.46
C GLN A 91 -12.31 16.55 -4.54
N LYS A 92 -11.05 16.92 -4.29
CA LYS A 92 -10.15 17.49 -5.29
C LYS A 92 -9.02 16.53 -5.57
N GLN A 93 -8.82 16.20 -6.85
CA GLN A 93 -7.72 15.37 -7.31
C GLN A 93 -6.64 16.23 -7.93
N CYS A 94 -5.38 15.94 -7.60
CA CYS A 94 -4.20 16.61 -8.11
C CYS A 94 -3.24 15.56 -8.69
N ASN A 95 -2.85 15.74 -9.95
CA ASN A 95 -1.95 14.83 -10.64
C ASN A 95 -0.50 15.17 -10.28
N PHE A 96 0.30 14.14 -10.04
CA PHE A 96 1.73 14.27 -9.83
C PHE A 96 2.51 13.58 -10.95
N LYS A 97 3.68 14.09 -11.22
CA LYS A 97 4.57 13.50 -12.23
C LYS A 97 5.19 12.20 -11.71
N TYR A 98 5.55 12.17 -10.41
CA TYR A 98 6.22 11.07 -9.75
C TYR A 98 5.48 10.67 -8.48
N GLU A 99 5.42 9.37 -8.23
CA GLU A 99 4.72 8.81 -7.07
C GLU A 99 5.38 9.18 -5.73
N ASN A 100 6.72 9.23 -5.70
CA ASN A 100 7.49 9.64 -4.52
C ASN A 100 7.14 11.05 -4.02
N GLN A 101 6.77 11.96 -4.91
CA GLN A 101 6.35 13.31 -4.52
C GLN A 101 5.05 13.28 -3.71
N VAL A 102 4.11 12.37 -4.06
CA VAL A 102 2.87 12.20 -3.27
C VAL A 102 3.20 11.63 -1.91
N ASP A 103 4.09 10.62 -1.85
CA ASP A 103 4.50 10.00 -0.58
C ASP A 103 5.21 10.99 0.34
N ASP A 104 6.08 11.84 -0.22
CA ASP A 104 6.77 12.89 0.54
C ASP A 104 5.78 13.94 1.08
N LEU A 105 4.78 14.31 0.27
CA LEU A 105 3.73 15.22 0.71
C LEU A 105 2.90 14.62 1.84
N LEU A 106 2.53 13.34 1.75
CA LEU A 106 1.78 12.66 2.80
C LEU A 106 2.60 12.52 4.10
N LYS A 107 3.91 12.25 4.01
CA LYS A 107 4.81 12.22 5.17
C LYS A 107 4.87 13.59 5.87
N LEU A 108 5.04 14.67 5.10
CA LEU A 108 5.05 16.02 5.64
C LEU A 108 3.72 16.36 6.31
N LEU A 109 2.60 15.99 5.66
CA LEU A 109 1.27 16.23 6.20
C LEU A 109 1.04 15.46 7.50
N SER A 110 1.50 14.21 7.60
CA SER A 110 1.39 13.41 8.83
C SER A 110 2.19 14.00 9.98
N ALA A 111 3.30 14.66 9.69
CA ALA A 111 4.14 15.31 10.72
C ALA A 111 3.55 16.64 11.19
N GLU A 112 2.99 17.44 10.28
CA GLU A 112 2.48 18.78 10.59
C GLU A 112 1.01 18.78 11.05
N GLN A 113 0.20 17.81 10.55
CA GLN A 113 -1.25 17.74 10.79
C GLN A 113 -1.70 16.30 11.10
N PRO A 114 -1.36 15.75 12.27
CA PRO A 114 -1.63 14.35 12.62
C PRO A 114 -3.13 14.02 12.74
N GLN A 115 -4.01 15.03 12.85
CA GLN A 115 -5.45 14.85 12.91
C GLN A 115 -6.07 14.48 11.56
N ILE A 116 -5.39 14.71 10.44
CA ILE A 116 -5.90 14.41 9.11
C ILE A 116 -5.72 12.92 8.80
N ARG A 117 -6.78 12.28 8.37
CA ARG A 117 -6.72 10.87 7.96
C ARG A 117 -6.04 10.72 6.61
N LEU A 118 -5.03 9.85 6.54
CA LEU A 118 -4.23 9.65 5.33
C LEU A 118 -4.64 8.42 4.49
N LEU A 119 -5.75 7.79 4.84
CA LEU A 119 -6.29 6.63 4.14
C LEU A 119 -7.70 6.92 3.63
N SER A 120 -8.05 6.32 2.48
CA SER A 120 -9.43 6.32 2.01
C SER A 120 -10.31 5.43 2.88
N GLU A 121 -11.62 5.67 2.91
CA GLU A 121 -12.56 4.83 3.68
C GLU A 121 -12.48 3.36 3.31
N ALA A 122 -12.35 3.07 2.01
CA ALA A 122 -12.21 1.70 1.53
C ALA A 122 -10.91 1.03 2.01
N ALA A 123 -9.81 1.80 2.15
CA ALA A 123 -8.55 1.30 2.66
C ALA A 123 -8.61 1.08 4.19
N GLU A 124 -9.22 1.99 4.93
CA GLU A 124 -9.46 1.83 6.37
C GLU A 124 -10.31 0.58 6.65
N ALA A 125 -11.44 0.42 5.96
CA ALA A 125 -12.31 -0.75 6.12
C ALA A 125 -11.59 -2.08 5.79
N LYS A 126 -10.72 -2.10 4.78
CA LYS A 126 -9.88 -3.28 4.49
C LYS A 126 -8.88 -3.57 5.60
N LEU A 127 -8.22 -2.56 6.13
CA LEU A 127 -7.27 -2.72 7.23
C LEU A 127 -7.95 -3.24 8.50
N GLU A 128 -9.14 -2.74 8.82
CA GLU A 128 -9.92 -3.21 9.95
C GLU A 128 -10.34 -4.68 9.78
N LYS A 129 -10.82 -5.06 8.59
CA LYS A 129 -11.12 -6.46 8.28
C LYS A 129 -9.90 -7.37 8.41
N GLN A 130 -8.75 -6.95 7.88
CA GLN A 130 -7.51 -7.72 7.98
C GLN A 130 -7.01 -7.84 9.43
N LYS A 131 -7.14 -6.78 10.24
CA LYS A 131 -6.80 -6.83 11.66
C LYS A 131 -7.72 -7.80 12.42
N ALA A 132 -9.02 -7.72 12.17
CA ALA A 132 -10.00 -8.61 12.80
C ALA A 132 -9.79 -10.09 12.39
N GLU A 133 -9.42 -10.34 11.13
CA GLU A 133 -9.12 -11.68 10.63
C GLU A 133 -7.84 -12.24 11.28
N LYS A 134 -6.77 -11.46 11.32
CA LYS A 134 -5.53 -11.85 12.04
C LYS A 134 -5.76 -12.10 13.53
N GLU A 135 -6.59 -11.29 14.16
CA GLU A 135 -6.92 -11.48 15.58
C GLU A 135 -7.73 -12.76 15.79
N ARG A 136 -8.68 -13.09 14.89
CA ARG A 136 -9.39 -14.37 14.89
C ARG A 136 -8.44 -15.56 14.67
N GLU A 137 -7.52 -15.46 13.72
CA GLU A 137 -6.50 -16.49 13.48
C GLU A 137 -5.60 -16.69 14.70
N LEU A 138 -5.19 -15.61 15.37
CA LEU A 138 -4.39 -15.67 16.60
C LEU A 138 -5.16 -16.34 17.74
N ARG A 139 -6.44 -16.03 17.91
CA ARG A 139 -7.32 -16.65 18.91
C ARG A 139 -7.65 -18.11 18.60
N SER A 140 -7.73 -18.48 17.32
CA SER A 140 -8.00 -19.84 16.85
C SER A 140 -6.76 -20.73 16.81
N ARG A 141 -5.55 -20.17 17.04
CA ARG A 141 -4.33 -20.98 17.14
C ARG A 141 -4.48 -21.93 18.32
N PRO A 142 -4.46 -23.24 18.09
CA PRO A 142 -4.52 -24.20 19.19
C PRO A 142 -3.33 -23.93 20.13
N GLU A 143 -3.61 -23.80 21.41
CA GLU A 143 -2.56 -23.75 22.42
C GLU A 143 -1.63 -24.95 22.22
N ILE A 144 -0.33 -24.69 22.31
CA ILE A 144 0.67 -25.75 22.16
C ILE A 144 0.48 -26.73 23.32
N THR A 145 -0.31 -27.76 23.06
CA THR A 145 -0.58 -28.82 24.03
C THR A 145 0.72 -29.58 24.30
N THR A 146 0.87 -30.10 25.51
CA THR A 146 2.03 -30.96 25.88
C THR A 146 2.27 -32.10 24.89
N GLN A 147 1.24 -32.54 24.19
CA GLN A 147 1.32 -33.56 23.15
C GLN A 147 1.99 -33.03 21.88
N SER A 148 1.67 -31.82 21.43
CA SER A 148 2.36 -31.19 20.29
C SER A 148 3.81 -30.83 20.59
N GLN A 149 4.14 -30.50 21.84
CA GLN A 149 5.56 -30.33 22.25
C GLN A 149 6.35 -31.63 22.17
N LYS A 150 5.76 -32.76 22.56
CA LYS A 150 6.40 -34.08 22.40
C LYS A 150 6.62 -34.47 20.95
N GLU A 151 5.68 -34.14 20.06
CA GLU A 151 5.80 -34.37 18.63
C GLU A 151 6.88 -33.49 17.99
N VAL A 152 6.92 -32.21 18.36
CA VAL A 152 7.99 -31.28 17.92
C VAL A 152 9.36 -31.80 18.38
N ALA A 153 9.47 -32.26 19.62
CA ALA A 153 10.72 -32.83 20.12
C ALA A 153 11.15 -34.11 19.39
N LYS A 154 10.18 -34.95 18.98
CA LYS A 154 10.48 -36.12 18.13
C LYS A 154 10.96 -35.72 16.75
N LEU A 155 10.30 -34.74 16.12
CA LEU A 155 10.70 -34.25 14.81
C LEU A 155 12.08 -33.59 14.86
N GLN A 156 12.37 -32.83 15.92
CA GLN A 156 13.69 -32.21 16.09
C GLN A 156 14.78 -33.26 16.19
N ARG A 157 14.59 -34.33 16.99
CA ARG A 157 15.54 -35.44 17.08
C ARG A 157 15.74 -36.15 15.75
N ALA A 158 14.69 -36.30 14.94
CA ALA A 158 14.79 -36.89 13.61
C ALA A 158 15.59 -35.99 12.65
N ILE A 159 15.42 -34.68 12.73
CA ILE A 159 16.22 -33.72 11.96
C ILE A 159 17.70 -33.82 12.37
N ASP A 160 17.98 -33.72 13.67
CA ASP A 160 19.35 -33.83 14.20
C ASP A 160 20.03 -35.13 13.78
N TYR A 161 19.28 -36.24 13.76
CA TYR A 161 19.80 -37.52 13.27
C TYR A 161 20.10 -37.51 11.77
N LEU A 162 19.25 -36.87 10.96
CA LEU A 162 19.48 -36.76 9.50
C LEU A 162 20.64 -35.81 9.19
N ASP A 163 20.84 -34.76 9.98
CA ASP A 163 21.96 -33.83 9.81
C ASP A 163 23.33 -34.52 10.10
N GLN A 164 23.34 -35.47 11.03
CA GLN A 164 24.54 -36.29 11.29
C GLN A 164 24.83 -37.29 10.18
N LYS A 165 23.86 -37.57 9.30
CA LYS A 165 24.00 -38.55 8.22
C LYS A 165 23.59 -37.97 6.86
N PRO A 166 24.40 -37.10 6.26
CA PRO A 166 24.05 -36.38 5.04
C PRO A 166 23.70 -37.30 3.86
N GLN A 167 24.34 -38.44 3.73
CA GLN A 167 24.02 -39.42 2.67
C GLN A 167 22.59 -39.97 2.83
N LEU A 168 22.11 -40.21 4.05
CA LEU A 168 20.77 -40.69 4.31
C LEU A 168 19.74 -39.59 4.01
N SER A 169 20.02 -38.37 4.42
CA SER A 169 19.20 -37.18 4.13
C SER A 169 19.04 -36.99 2.62
N GLU A 170 20.14 -37.08 1.87
CA GLU A 170 20.12 -36.96 0.41
C GLU A 170 19.30 -38.07 -0.26
N ASN A 171 19.46 -39.30 0.17
CA ASN A 171 18.71 -40.44 -0.36
C ASN A 171 17.20 -40.31 -0.08
N LEU A 172 16.83 -39.87 1.11
CA LEU A 172 15.44 -39.58 1.46
C LEU A 172 14.85 -38.46 0.61
N SER A 173 15.59 -37.37 0.40
CA SER A 173 15.18 -36.26 -0.47
C SER A 173 14.97 -36.73 -1.91
N ARG A 174 15.90 -37.57 -2.46
CA ARG A 174 15.75 -38.14 -3.80
C ARG A 174 14.54 -39.06 -3.90
N ALA A 175 14.31 -39.94 -2.90
CA ALA A 175 13.15 -40.82 -2.86
C ALA A 175 11.84 -40.04 -2.76
N ALA A 176 11.79 -38.99 -1.93
CA ALA A 176 10.62 -38.11 -1.81
C ALA A 176 10.33 -37.34 -3.11
N GLY A 177 11.40 -36.88 -3.81
CA GLY A 177 11.29 -36.27 -5.14
C GLY A 177 10.69 -37.22 -6.17
N ARG A 178 11.18 -38.47 -6.27
CA ARG A 178 10.65 -39.51 -7.16
C ARG A 178 9.16 -39.79 -6.86
N ARG A 179 8.81 -39.93 -5.59
CA ARG A 179 7.41 -40.15 -5.17
C ARG A 179 6.49 -38.99 -5.59
N ARG A 180 6.93 -37.77 -5.41
CA ARG A 180 6.14 -36.59 -5.86
C ARG A 180 5.94 -36.59 -7.36
N THR A 181 7.03 -36.81 -8.13
CA THR A 181 6.94 -36.88 -9.59
C THR A 181 5.98 -37.97 -10.02
N TYR A 182 6.04 -39.14 -9.42
CA TYR A 182 5.13 -40.24 -9.71
C TYR A 182 3.69 -39.91 -9.37
N GLN A 183 3.42 -39.28 -8.23
CA GLN A 183 2.07 -38.88 -7.82
C GLN A 183 1.47 -37.76 -8.67
N CYS A 184 2.30 -36.82 -9.15
CA CYS A 184 1.84 -35.71 -9.99
C CYS A 184 1.71 -36.06 -11.47
N THR A 185 2.25 -37.22 -11.91
CA THR A 185 2.13 -37.67 -13.30
C THR A 185 0.75 -38.25 -13.56
N SER A 186 0.11 -37.88 -14.67
CA SER A 186 -1.19 -38.44 -15.03
C SER A 186 -1.12 -39.95 -15.24
N PRO A 187 -2.19 -40.71 -14.95
CA PRO A 187 -2.22 -42.16 -15.09
C PRO A 187 -1.76 -42.68 -16.48
N SER A 188 -2.11 -41.96 -17.53
CA SER A 188 -1.74 -42.30 -18.92
C SER A 188 -0.22 -42.32 -19.14
N TYR A 189 0.52 -41.36 -18.60
CA TYR A 189 1.99 -41.33 -18.68
C TYR A 189 2.64 -42.43 -17.85
N ARG A 190 2.03 -42.90 -16.77
CA ARG A 190 2.53 -44.00 -15.94
C ARG A 190 2.51 -45.34 -16.72
N TRP A 191 1.44 -45.57 -17.47
CA TRP A 191 1.31 -46.75 -18.32
C TRP A 191 2.33 -46.77 -19.45
N VAL A 192 2.59 -45.63 -20.09
CA VAL A 192 3.61 -45.50 -21.14
C VAL A 192 5.01 -45.77 -20.57
N ALA A 193 5.34 -45.25 -19.40
CA ALA A 193 6.62 -45.47 -18.75
C ALA A 193 6.85 -46.96 -18.39
N MET A 194 5.77 -47.67 -17.94
CA MET A 194 5.86 -49.12 -17.66
C MET A 194 5.98 -50.00 -18.91
N ALA A 195 5.53 -49.51 -20.07
CA ALA A 195 5.64 -50.27 -21.33
C ALA A 195 7.02 -50.15 -22.00
N ILE A 196 7.84 -49.21 -21.57
CA ILE A 196 9.20 -48.95 -22.14
C ILE A 196 10.30 -49.57 -21.28
N THR A 197 9.99 -50.00 -20.05
CA THR A 197 10.93 -50.69 -19.14
C THR A 197 10.77 -52.17 -19.22
#